data_a6d832720fa802da0653edfd46762d56
#
_entry.id   a6d832720fa802da0653edfd46762d56
#
_cell.length_a   1.000
_cell.length_b   1.000
_cell.length_c   1.000
_cell.angle_alpha   90.00
_cell.angle_beta   90.00
_cell.angle_gamma   90.00
#
_symmetry.space_group_name_H-M   'P 1'
#
loop_
_entity.id
_entity.type
_entity.pdbx_description
1 polymer ?
#
loop_
_entity_poly.entity_id
_entity_poly.type
_entity_poly.pdbx_seq_one_letter_code
_entity_poly.pdbx_strand_id
1 'polypeptide(L)'
;YFIGEGSSAAAYLCIDFAGEASYETLQGSWKSDLPYAVVHRMAISGAYRGHGIASIAFQLIEELCIQKGIYSVRVDTDEKNAIMRHVLEKNGFDYCGTIWFDNSVKYAYEKMIKRDAGVNGAV
;
A
#
# COMPACT_ATOMS: atom_id res chain seq x y z
N TYR A 1 5.24 4.49 11.03
CA TYR A 1 6.08 3.31 11.30
C TYR A 1 7.43 3.44 10.64
N PHE A 2 8.43 2.94 11.30
CA PHE A 2 9.79 2.87 10.78
C PHE A 2 10.24 1.43 10.68
N ILE A 3 11.00 1.13 9.65
CA ILE A 3 11.69 -0.14 9.48
C ILE A 3 13.18 0.17 9.50
N GLY A 4 13.94 -0.50 10.37
CA GLY A 4 15.35 -0.20 10.45
C GLY A 4 16.12 -1.12 11.38
N GLU A 5 17.41 -0.88 11.46
CA GLU A 5 18.32 -1.57 12.34
C GLU A 5 19.00 -0.55 13.25
N GLY A 6 18.99 -0.82 14.56
CA GLY A 6 19.59 0.09 15.51
C GLY A 6 18.98 1.48 15.44
N SER A 7 19.81 2.49 15.22
CA SER A 7 19.36 3.88 15.09
C SER A 7 19.09 4.30 13.65
N SER A 8 19.29 3.41 12.67
CA SER A 8 19.12 3.72 11.25
C SER A 8 17.77 3.25 10.76
N ALA A 9 16.97 4.17 10.20
CA ALA A 9 15.71 3.81 9.58
C ALA A 9 15.95 3.47 8.10
N ALA A 10 15.53 2.26 7.69
CA ALA A 10 15.59 1.83 6.30
C ALA A 10 14.39 2.33 5.52
N ALA A 11 13.24 2.45 6.17
CA ALA A 11 12.02 2.91 5.54
C ALA A 11 11.11 3.61 6.56
N TYR A 12 10.26 4.47 6.05
CA TYR A 12 9.20 5.14 6.81
C TYR A 12 7.90 4.95 6.06
N LEU A 13 6.83 4.68 6.78
CA LEU A 13 5.50 4.58 6.19
C LEU A 13 4.44 5.10 7.12
N CYS A 14 3.36 5.62 6.55
CA CYS A 14 2.21 6.12 7.27
C CYS A 14 0.96 5.39 6.80
N ILE A 15 0.29 4.71 7.72
CA ILE A 15 -0.90 3.92 7.42
C ILE A 15 -2.09 4.53 8.12
N ASP A 16 -3.22 4.63 7.41
CA ASP A 16 -4.47 5.09 7.96
C ASP A 16 -5.55 4.04 7.69
N PHE A 17 -6.33 3.71 8.72
CA PHE A 17 -7.41 2.75 8.61
C PHE A 17 -8.79 3.41 8.56
N ALA A 18 -8.85 4.74 8.56
CA ALA A 18 -10.11 5.49 8.56
C ALA A 18 -10.61 5.83 7.16
N GLY A 19 -9.85 5.47 6.12
CA GLY A 19 -10.21 5.76 4.75
C GLY A 19 -9.62 7.09 4.27
N GLU A 20 -9.91 7.43 3.03
CA GLU A 20 -9.42 8.65 2.39
C GLU A 20 -10.51 9.23 1.48
N ALA A 21 -10.95 10.44 1.79
CA ALA A 21 -12.06 11.06 1.07
C ALA A 21 -11.79 11.24 -0.42
N SER A 22 -10.56 11.54 -0.82
CA SER A 22 -10.22 11.73 -2.22
C SER A 22 -10.38 10.45 -3.05
N TYR A 23 -10.40 9.29 -2.41
CA TYR A 23 -10.55 8.02 -3.10
C TYR A 23 -11.97 7.82 -3.64
N GLU A 24 -12.94 8.57 -3.15
CA GLU A 24 -14.30 8.53 -3.67
C GLU A 24 -14.42 9.19 -5.04
N THR A 25 -13.43 9.99 -5.42
CA THR A 25 -13.40 10.68 -6.72
C THR A 25 -12.64 9.90 -7.78
N LEU A 26 -12.35 8.64 -7.56
CA LEU A 26 -11.60 7.81 -8.49
C LEU A 26 -12.24 7.80 -9.88
N GLN A 27 -11.43 8.07 -10.89
CA GLN A 27 -11.79 7.85 -12.28
C GLN A 27 -11.31 6.46 -12.65
N GLY A 28 -12.20 5.48 -12.51
CA GLY A 28 -11.91 4.08 -12.66
C GLY A 28 -12.76 3.25 -11.72
N SER A 29 -12.26 2.11 -11.29
CA SER A 29 -13.01 1.23 -10.40
C SER A 29 -12.08 0.59 -9.39
N TRP A 30 -12.43 0.72 -8.11
CA TRP A 30 -11.77 -0.04 -7.04
C TRP A 30 -12.12 -1.53 -7.17
N LYS A 31 -11.28 -2.37 -6.64
CA LYS A 31 -11.49 -3.82 -6.68
C LYS A 31 -12.56 -4.29 -5.69
N SER A 32 -12.84 -3.50 -4.67
CA SER A 32 -13.79 -3.88 -3.63
C SER A 32 -14.43 -2.66 -2.99
N ASP A 33 -15.54 -2.92 -2.28
CA ASP A 33 -16.19 -1.93 -1.41
C ASP A 33 -15.89 -2.20 0.06
N LEU A 34 -14.92 -3.05 0.34
CA LEU A 34 -14.56 -3.43 1.70
C LEU A 34 -13.84 -2.28 2.41
N PRO A 35 -13.84 -2.30 3.74
CA PRO A 35 -12.95 -1.43 4.49
C PRO A 35 -11.50 -1.63 4.02
N TYR A 36 -10.75 -0.55 3.98
CA TYR A 36 -9.39 -0.60 3.44
C TYR A 36 -8.43 0.22 4.28
N ALA A 37 -7.17 -0.17 4.24
CA ALA A 37 -6.09 0.62 4.78
C ALA A 37 -5.52 1.50 3.67
N VAL A 38 -5.06 2.68 4.02
CA VAL A 38 -4.43 3.61 3.09
C VAL A 38 -2.97 3.79 3.50
N VAL A 39 -2.07 3.63 2.54
CA VAL A 39 -0.66 3.99 2.75
C VAL A 39 -0.48 5.39 2.19
N HIS A 40 -0.39 6.38 3.08
CA HIS A 40 -0.26 7.77 2.66
C HIS A 40 1.15 8.12 2.23
N ARG A 41 2.13 7.53 2.86
CA ARG A 41 3.53 7.83 2.58
C ARG A 41 4.36 6.60 2.78
N MET A 42 5.29 6.42 1.87
CA MET A 42 6.32 5.40 2.01
C MET A 42 7.61 6.00 1.46
N ALA A 43 8.64 6.01 2.28
CA ALA A 43 9.95 6.45 1.87
C ALA A 43 10.96 5.38 2.25
N ILE A 44 11.87 5.09 1.34
CA ILE A 44 12.92 4.10 1.55
C ILE A 44 14.25 4.82 1.47
N SER A 45 15.09 4.64 2.49
CA SER A 45 16.42 5.22 2.51
C SER A 45 17.21 4.75 1.28
N GLY A 46 17.92 5.67 0.64
CA GLY A 46 18.75 5.35 -0.52
C GLY A 46 19.79 4.27 -0.23
N ALA A 47 20.26 4.17 1.01
CA ALA A 47 21.22 3.15 1.41
C ALA A 47 20.64 1.73 1.39
N TYR A 48 19.32 1.62 1.41
CA TYR A 48 18.63 0.32 1.48
C TYR A 48 17.84 0.01 0.22
N ARG A 49 17.91 0.85 -0.80
CA ARG A 49 17.24 0.57 -2.07
C ARG A 49 17.82 -0.68 -2.70
N GLY A 50 16.95 -1.51 -3.25
CA GLY A 50 17.36 -2.77 -3.86
C GLY A 50 17.54 -3.92 -2.88
N HIS A 51 17.24 -3.71 -1.60
CA HIS A 51 17.37 -4.73 -0.57
C HIS A 51 16.05 -5.40 -0.19
N GLY A 52 15.01 -5.22 -1.00
CA GLY A 52 13.71 -5.83 -0.72
C GLY A 52 12.94 -5.17 0.42
N ILE A 53 13.32 -3.97 0.83
CA ILE A 53 12.69 -3.26 1.95
C ILE A 53 11.23 -2.94 1.66
N ALA A 54 10.90 -2.60 0.42
CA ALA A 54 9.52 -2.32 0.05
C ALA A 54 8.64 -3.54 0.26
N SER A 55 9.13 -4.72 -0.11
CA SER A 55 8.39 -5.97 0.09
C SER A 55 8.19 -6.27 1.57
N ILE A 56 9.21 -6.02 2.38
CA ILE A 56 9.11 -6.17 3.84
C ILE A 56 8.07 -5.21 4.40
N ALA A 57 8.09 -3.96 3.94
CA ALA A 57 7.13 -2.95 4.37
C ALA A 57 5.69 -3.37 4.06
N PHE A 58 5.45 -3.87 2.86
CA PHE A 58 4.11 -4.32 2.48
C PHE A 58 3.67 -5.55 3.25
N GLN A 59 4.58 -6.45 3.59
CA GLN A 59 4.26 -7.59 4.45
C GLN A 59 3.80 -7.13 5.83
N LEU A 60 4.49 -6.14 6.42
CA LEU A 60 4.10 -5.56 7.70
C LEU A 60 2.73 -4.91 7.63
N ILE A 61 2.46 -4.18 6.54
CA ILE A 61 1.17 -3.54 6.33
C ILE A 61 0.07 -4.60 6.29
N GLU A 62 0.29 -5.69 5.57
CA GLU A 62 -0.69 -6.77 5.48
C GLU A 62 -0.94 -7.42 6.83
N GLU A 63 0.11 -7.65 7.62
CA GLU A 63 -0.05 -8.21 8.97
C GLU A 63 -0.86 -7.29 9.87
N LEU A 64 -0.59 -5.99 9.83
CA LEU A 64 -1.35 -5.01 10.60
C LEU A 64 -2.82 -4.98 10.18
N CYS A 65 -3.08 -5.07 8.89
CA CYS A 65 -4.43 -5.10 8.35
C CYS A 65 -5.18 -6.34 8.83
N ILE A 66 -4.55 -7.49 8.75
CA ILE A 66 -5.17 -8.76 9.19
C ILE A 66 -5.56 -8.69 10.66
N GLN A 67 -4.67 -8.14 11.50
CA GLN A 67 -4.96 -7.98 12.93
C GLN A 67 -6.19 -7.10 13.16
N LYS A 68 -6.49 -6.20 12.26
CA LYS A 68 -7.65 -5.30 12.36
C LYS A 68 -8.86 -5.79 11.57
N GLY A 69 -8.77 -6.95 10.94
CA GLY A 69 -9.85 -7.48 10.11
C GLY A 69 -10.03 -6.74 8.80
N ILE A 70 -8.98 -6.10 8.29
CA ILE A 70 -9.01 -5.34 7.04
C ILE A 70 -8.24 -6.11 5.99
N TYR A 71 -8.86 -6.33 4.84
CA TYR A 71 -8.31 -7.20 3.79
C TYR A 71 -8.12 -6.48 2.47
N SER A 72 -8.04 -5.15 2.50
CA SER A 72 -7.75 -4.33 1.33
C SER A 72 -6.76 -3.23 1.70
N VAL A 73 -5.80 -2.99 0.82
CA VAL A 73 -4.84 -1.90 0.96
C VAL A 73 -4.92 -1.05 -0.30
N ARG A 74 -5.08 0.25 -0.13
CA ARG A 74 -5.11 1.20 -1.24
C ARG A 74 -3.95 2.18 -1.12
N VAL A 75 -3.34 2.47 -2.25
CA VAL A 75 -2.20 3.38 -2.33
C VAL A 75 -2.37 4.24 -3.57
N ASP A 76 -2.05 5.52 -3.46
CA ASP A 76 -1.93 6.37 -4.63
C ASP A 76 -0.51 6.90 -4.74
N THR A 77 -0.07 7.14 -5.96
CA THR A 77 1.25 7.69 -6.21
C THR A 77 1.18 8.61 -7.44
N ASP A 78 2.07 9.59 -7.49
CA ASP A 78 2.11 10.50 -8.63
C ASP A 78 2.34 9.71 -9.93
N GLU A 79 1.65 10.11 -11.00
CA GLU A 79 1.78 9.44 -12.29
C GLU A 79 3.23 9.40 -12.81
N LYS A 80 4.03 10.36 -12.40
CA LYS A 80 5.43 10.46 -12.82
C LYS A 80 6.38 9.61 -11.98
N ASN A 81 5.89 9.05 -10.89
CA ASN A 81 6.72 8.23 -10.01
C ASN A 81 6.79 6.79 -10.51
N ALA A 82 7.55 6.60 -11.58
CA ALA A 82 7.68 5.29 -12.22
C ALA A 82 8.27 4.24 -11.27
N ILE A 83 9.16 4.64 -10.39
CA ILE A 83 9.79 3.72 -9.43
C ILE A 83 8.74 3.15 -8.48
N MET A 84 7.92 4.01 -7.88
CA MET A 84 6.88 3.56 -6.94
C MET A 84 5.81 2.75 -7.68
N ARG A 85 5.43 3.14 -8.87
CA ARG A 85 4.47 2.39 -9.66
C ARG A 85 4.96 0.96 -9.91
N HIS A 86 6.24 0.82 -10.25
CA HIS A 86 6.85 -0.50 -10.43
C HIS A 86 6.87 -1.30 -9.12
N VAL A 87 7.20 -0.66 -8.02
CA VAL A 87 7.22 -1.30 -6.71
C VAL A 87 5.83 -1.83 -6.33
N LEU A 88 4.79 -1.02 -6.56
CA LEU A 88 3.42 -1.43 -6.27
C LEU A 88 3.01 -2.64 -7.11
N GLU A 89 3.26 -2.58 -8.42
CA GLU A 89 2.91 -3.69 -9.32
C GLU A 89 3.67 -4.96 -8.95
N LYS A 90 4.95 -4.83 -8.63
CA LYS A 90 5.77 -5.97 -8.20
C LYS A 90 5.25 -6.61 -6.92
N ASN A 91 4.63 -5.83 -6.05
CA ASN A 91 4.11 -6.32 -4.78
C ASN A 91 2.63 -6.72 -4.84
N GLY A 92 2.10 -6.87 -6.02
CA GLY A 92 0.76 -7.43 -6.20
C GLY A 92 -0.38 -6.42 -6.18
N PHE A 93 -0.08 -5.14 -6.28
CA PHE A 93 -1.10 -4.11 -6.40
C PHE A 93 -1.56 -4.00 -7.85
N ASP A 94 -2.85 -3.81 -8.02
CA ASP A 94 -3.46 -3.61 -9.34
C ASP A 94 -3.86 -2.17 -9.53
N TYR A 95 -3.60 -1.66 -10.71
CA TYR A 95 -4.00 -0.30 -11.07
C TYR A 95 -5.52 -0.21 -11.15
N CYS A 96 -6.10 0.80 -10.51
CA CYS A 96 -7.54 0.98 -10.45
C CYS A 96 -8.05 2.22 -11.18
N GLY A 97 -7.21 3.21 -11.37
CA GLY A 97 -7.62 4.43 -12.02
C GLY A 97 -6.83 5.64 -11.56
N THR A 98 -7.38 6.83 -11.79
CA THR A 98 -6.70 8.07 -11.47
C THR A 98 -7.50 8.91 -10.48
N ILE A 99 -6.78 9.71 -9.70
CA ILE A 99 -7.36 10.67 -8.77
C ILE A 99 -6.65 12.00 -9.00
N TRP A 100 -7.43 13.08 -9.04
CA TRP A 100 -6.85 14.41 -9.03
C TRP A 100 -6.74 14.88 -7.58
N PHE A 101 -5.52 15.09 -7.15
CA PHE A 101 -5.27 15.49 -5.78
C PHE A 101 -4.00 16.31 -5.73
N ASP A 102 -4.02 17.40 -4.94
CA ASP A 102 -2.86 18.26 -4.74
C ASP A 102 -2.26 18.73 -6.08
N ASN A 103 -3.13 19.19 -6.98
CA ASN A 103 -2.79 19.73 -8.30
C ASN A 103 -2.03 18.78 -9.21
N SER A 104 -2.20 17.49 -9.03
CA SER A 104 -1.59 16.50 -9.91
C SER A 104 -2.45 15.26 -10.04
N VAL A 105 -2.18 14.48 -11.08
CA VAL A 105 -2.83 13.20 -11.29
C VAL A 105 -2.10 12.16 -10.48
N LYS A 106 -2.85 11.42 -9.68
CA LYS A 106 -2.32 10.27 -8.93
C LYS A 106 -2.86 8.99 -9.55
N TYR A 107 -2.01 8.00 -9.65
CA TYR A 107 -2.43 6.66 -10.03
C TYR A 107 -2.79 5.90 -8.76
N ALA A 108 -3.97 5.32 -8.76
CA ALA A 108 -4.52 4.61 -7.61
C ALA A 108 -4.41 3.11 -7.80
N TYR A 109 -4.01 2.43 -6.75
CA TYR A 109 -3.78 0.99 -6.74
C TYR A 109 -4.49 0.36 -5.55
N GLU A 110 -4.89 -0.88 -5.72
CA GLU A 110 -5.47 -1.65 -4.62
C GLU A 110 -4.92 -3.07 -4.65
N LYS A 111 -4.63 -3.59 -3.46
CA LYS A 111 -4.27 -4.99 -3.29
C LYS A 111 -5.24 -5.63 -2.32
N MET A 112 -5.85 -6.73 -2.76
CA MET A 112 -6.68 -7.53 -1.88
C MET A 112 -5.79 -8.49 -1.10
N ILE A 113 -5.92 -8.46 0.21
CA ILE A 113 -5.19 -9.37 1.08
C ILE A 113 -6.00 -10.65 1.18
N LYS A 114 -5.38 -11.77 0.88
CA LYS A 114 -6.06 -13.05 1.03
C LYS A 114 -6.18 -13.36 2.51
N ARG A 115 -7.38 -13.73 2.94
CA ARG A 115 -7.53 -14.42 4.20
C ARG A 115 -6.63 -15.63 4.14
N ASP A 116 -5.97 -15.92 5.24
CA ASP A 116 -5.12 -17.09 5.27
C ASP A 116 -5.97 -18.35 5.12
N ALA A 117 -6.15 -18.74 3.88
CA ALA A 117 -6.94 -19.90 3.54
C ALA A 117 -6.32 -21.17 4.14
N GLY A 118 -5.01 -21.14 4.33
CA GLY A 118 -4.34 -22.26 4.98
C GLY A 118 -4.83 -22.48 6.40
N VAL A 119 -5.01 -21.38 7.14
CA VAL A 119 -5.53 -21.46 8.49
C VAL A 119 -6.97 -21.94 8.46
N ASN A 120 -7.77 -21.39 7.59
CA ASN A 120 -9.15 -21.78 7.44
C ASN A 120 -9.27 -23.18 6.85
N GLY A 121 -8.46 -23.44 5.86
CA GLY A 121 -8.48 -24.71 5.18
C GLY A 121 -7.94 -25.84 6.02
N ALA A 122 -7.17 -25.51 7.01
CA ALA A 122 -6.65 -26.53 7.94
C ALA A 122 -7.74 -27.10 8.82
N VAL A 123 -8.82 -26.52 8.76
CA VAL A 123 -9.97 -26.98 9.53
C VAL A 123 -10.47 -28.30 9.03
#